data_5315b9c1142c6c9d290dfab3eeec5f4f
#
_entry.id   5315b9c1142c6c9d290dfab3eeec5f4f
#
_cell.length_a   1.000
_cell.length_b   1.000
_cell.length_c   1.000
_cell.angle_alpha   90.00
_cell.angle_beta   90.00
_cell.angle_gamma   90.00
#
_symmetry.space_group_name_H-M   'P 1'
#
loop_
_entity.id
_entity.type
_entity.pdbx_description
1 polymer ?
#
loop_
_entity_poly.entity_id
_entity_poly.type
_entity_poly.pdbx_seq_one_letter_code
_entity_poly.pdbx_strand_id
1 'polypeptide(L)'
;QRQMCIRDSLNEVHKLTERGDIDNAKIKKEKYQYIDELVTTINEYNDILALWIKMKQGTLSLNIETFSLNELFELLGKGRRAFEMKNQKLEIEPTTVMVKADRALTLFMINTLAENARKYTPEGGTIKVYARITEDAYVEISVEDNGRGISEEDVAHIIGEKVYDSRVIGMKNAADPEVLKENKGSGFGLMNCKGIIEKYKK
;
A
#
# COMPACT_ATOMS: atom_id res chain seq x y z
N GLN A 1 -4.81 -16.06 -11.65
CA GLN A 1 -4.48 -14.67 -12.06
C GLN A 1 -3.22 -14.15 -11.37
N ARG A 2 -2.97 -14.49 -10.07
CA ARG A 2 -1.76 -14.09 -9.33
C ARG A 2 -0.49 -14.79 -9.79
N GLN A 3 -0.56 -16.10 -10.06
CA GLN A 3 0.54 -16.85 -10.68
C GLN A 3 0.90 -16.27 -12.07
N MET A 4 -0.08 -15.69 -12.76
CA MET A 4 0.12 -15.06 -14.05
C MET A 4 0.95 -13.76 -13.92
N CYS A 5 0.67 -12.89 -12.92
CA CYS A 5 1.46 -11.66 -12.72
C CYS A 5 2.92 -11.94 -12.34
N ILE A 6 3.17 -12.87 -11.42
CA ILE A 6 4.54 -13.24 -11.02
C ILE A 6 5.25 -13.90 -12.22
N ARG A 7 4.57 -14.81 -12.91
CA ARG A 7 5.11 -15.48 -14.10
C ARG A 7 5.38 -14.51 -15.24
N ASP A 8 4.49 -13.52 -15.47
CA ASP A 8 4.68 -12.50 -16.50
C ASP A 8 5.85 -11.58 -16.16
N SER A 9 6.02 -11.20 -14.89
CA SER A 9 7.17 -10.44 -14.41
C SER A 9 8.47 -11.23 -14.56
N LEU A 10 8.49 -12.52 -14.18
CA LEU A 10 9.64 -13.40 -14.36
C LEU A 10 9.97 -13.63 -15.85
N ASN A 11 8.95 -13.78 -16.69
CA ASN A 11 9.15 -13.92 -18.14
C ASN A 11 9.71 -12.63 -18.76
N GLU A 12 9.32 -11.46 -18.26
CA GLU A 12 9.87 -10.18 -18.72
C GLU A 12 11.34 -10.03 -18.32
N VAL A 13 11.70 -10.38 -17.07
CA VAL A 13 13.09 -10.45 -16.60
C VAL A 13 13.90 -11.42 -17.47
N HIS A 14 13.36 -12.59 -17.78
CA HIS A 14 14.01 -13.59 -18.61
C HIS A 14 14.26 -13.08 -20.05
N LYS A 15 13.26 -12.46 -20.69
CA LYS A 15 13.41 -11.82 -22.00
C LYS A 15 14.45 -10.69 -21.99
N LEU A 16 14.56 -9.93 -20.90
CA LEU A 16 15.55 -8.87 -20.75
C LEU A 16 16.97 -9.43 -20.64
N THR A 17 17.14 -10.62 -20.07
CA THR A 17 18.45 -11.29 -19.97
C THR A 17 18.86 -11.97 -21.28
N GLU A 18 17.91 -12.48 -22.06
CA GLU A 18 18.21 -13.19 -23.33
C GLU A 18 18.57 -12.25 -24.50
N ARG A 19 18.09 -10.98 -24.46
CA ARG A 19 18.27 -10.05 -25.60
C ARG A 19 19.65 -9.43 -25.75
N GLY A 20 20.61 -9.72 -24.88
CA GLY A 20 22.03 -9.29 -25.04
C GLY A 20 22.28 -7.77 -25.09
N ASP A 21 21.23 -6.93 -24.96
CA ASP A 21 21.28 -5.46 -25.02
C ASP A 21 21.92 -4.79 -23.78
N ILE A 22 22.92 -5.46 -23.20
CA ILE A 22 23.46 -5.08 -21.87
C ILE A 22 24.53 -3.99 -21.95
N ASP A 23 24.98 -3.63 -23.15
CA ASP A 23 26.14 -2.73 -23.29
C ASP A 23 25.84 -1.23 -23.12
N ASN A 24 24.58 -0.83 -23.09
CA ASN A 24 24.23 0.57 -22.81
C ASN A 24 24.00 0.79 -21.31
N ALA A 25 24.88 1.53 -20.65
CA ALA A 25 24.85 1.79 -19.19
C ALA A 25 23.50 2.39 -18.71
N LYS A 26 22.82 3.19 -19.56
CA LYS A 26 21.52 3.77 -19.27
C LYS A 26 20.42 2.69 -19.25
N ILE A 27 20.37 1.84 -20.28
CA ILE A 27 19.42 0.73 -20.39
C ILE A 27 19.64 -0.26 -19.25
N LYS A 28 20.89 -0.54 -18.90
CA LYS A 28 21.25 -1.39 -17.76
C LYS A 28 20.71 -0.84 -16.45
N LYS A 29 20.86 0.46 -16.21
CA LYS A 29 20.36 1.13 -15.01
C LYS A 29 18.82 1.08 -14.92
N GLU A 30 18.13 1.36 -16.01
CA GLU A 30 16.65 1.28 -16.08
C GLU A 30 16.14 -0.15 -15.82
N LYS A 31 16.83 -1.16 -16.39
CA LYS A 31 16.49 -2.57 -16.16
C LYS A 31 16.70 -2.99 -14.70
N TYR A 32 17.79 -2.57 -14.07
CA TYR A 32 18.03 -2.85 -12.66
C TYR A 32 17.00 -2.17 -11.77
N GLN A 33 16.61 -0.93 -12.05
CA GLN A 33 15.55 -0.25 -11.32
C GLN A 33 14.22 -1.00 -11.43
N TYR A 34 13.89 -1.45 -12.63
CA TYR A 34 12.67 -2.24 -12.87
C TYR A 34 12.68 -3.58 -12.11
N ILE A 35 13.83 -4.28 -12.10
CA ILE A 35 13.98 -5.52 -11.34
C ILE A 35 13.84 -5.26 -9.85
N ASP A 36 14.43 -4.20 -9.33
CA ASP A 36 14.33 -3.81 -7.92
C ASP A 36 12.88 -3.50 -7.51
N GLU A 37 12.15 -2.78 -8.35
CA GLU A 37 10.71 -2.53 -8.17
C GLU A 37 9.89 -3.83 -8.17
N LEU A 38 10.21 -4.79 -9.07
CA LEU A 38 9.53 -6.07 -9.11
C LEU A 38 9.82 -6.91 -7.86
N VAL A 39 11.06 -6.96 -7.40
CA VAL A 39 11.47 -7.67 -6.19
C VAL A 39 10.79 -7.06 -4.96
N THR A 40 10.77 -5.73 -4.87
CA THR A 40 10.07 -5.01 -3.79
C THR A 40 8.59 -5.37 -3.79
N THR A 41 7.94 -5.31 -4.94
CA THR A 41 6.52 -5.66 -5.09
C THR A 41 6.23 -7.12 -4.69
N ILE A 42 7.10 -8.06 -5.06
CA ILE A 42 6.96 -9.48 -4.69
C ILE A 42 7.08 -9.64 -3.17
N ASN A 43 8.03 -8.97 -2.53
CA ASN A 43 8.21 -9.03 -1.08
C ASN A 43 7.00 -8.45 -0.34
N GLU A 44 6.47 -7.31 -0.79
CA GLU A 44 5.25 -6.72 -0.24
C GLU A 44 4.06 -7.68 -0.33
N TYR A 45 3.88 -8.36 -1.46
CA TYR A 45 2.82 -9.37 -1.61
C TYR A 45 3.02 -10.57 -0.69
N ASN A 46 4.26 -11.02 -0.49
CA ASN A 46 4.56 -12.11 0.42
C ASN A 46 4.23 -11.74 1.86
N ASP A 47 4.57 -10.54 2.31
CA ASP A 47 4.26 -10.05 3.65
C ASP A 47 2.75 -9.92 3.87
N ILE A 48 2.03 -9.35 2.90
CA ILE A 48 0.57 -9.26 2.90
C ILE A 48 -0.06 -10.66 3.00
N LEU A 49 0.43 -11.62 2.23
CA LEU A 49 -0.08 -12.98 2.21
C LEU A 49 0.21 -13.71 3.52
N ALA A 50 1.44 -13.58 4.06
CA ALA A 50 1.83 -14.17 5.32
C ALA A 50 0.96 -13.65 6.47
N LEU A 51 0.70 -12.34 6.51
CA LEU A 51 -0.18 -11.72 7.49
C LEU A 51 -1.62 -12.24 7.36
N TRP A 52 -2.14 -12.33 6.13
CA TRP A 52 -3.47 -12.87 5.87
C TRP A 52 -3.62 -14.33 6.34
N ILE A 53 -2.61 -15.17 6.08
CA ILE A 53 -2.58 -16.56 6.55
C ILE A 53 -2.64 -16.61 8.07
N LYS A 54 -1.79 -15.85 8.77
CA LYS A 54 -1.79 -15.78 10.24
C LYS A 54 -3.14 -15.34 10.81
N MET A 55 -3.78 -14.35 10.19
CA MET A 55 -5.13 -13.93 10.59
C MET A 55 -6.16 -15.03 10.39
N LYS A 56 -6.15 -15.72 9.24
CA LYS A 56 -7.09 -16.81 8.93
C LYS A 56 -6.92 -18.01 9.85
N GLN A 57 -5.70 -18.32 10.23
CA GLN A 57 -5.39 -19.39 11.18
C GLN A 57 -5.63 -18.99 12.64
N GLY A 58 -5.96 -17.74 12.91
CA GLY A 58 -6.08 -17.23 14.28
C GLY A 58 -4.75 -17.14 15.05
N THR A 59 -3.63 -17.35 14.37
CA THR A 59 -2.27 -17.38 14.97
C THR A 59 -1.62 -16.02 15.07
N LEU A 60 -2.27 -14.95 14.58
CA LEU A 60 -1.76 -13.60 14.72
C LEU A 60 -1.75 -13.20 16.19
N SER A 61 -0.56 -12.98 16.75
CA SER A 61 -0.34 -12.40 18.08
C SER A 61 0.07 -10.94 17.93
N LEU A 62 -0.39 -10.09 18.87
CA LEU A 62 0.01 -8.69 18.94
C LEU A 62 1.23 -8.57 19.86
N ASN A 63 2.29 -7.92 19.38
CA ASN A 63 3.43 -7.52 20.20
C ASN A 63 3.25 -6.05 20.63
N ILE A 64 2.56 -5.84 21.74
CA ILE A 64 2.21 -4.50 22.22
C ILE A 64 3.40 -3.86 22.91
N GLU A 65 3.88 -2.75 22.36
CA GLU A 65 4.95 -1.91 22.90
C GLU A 65 4.57 -0.43 22.88
N THR A 66 5.29 0.39 23.63
CA THR A 66 5.14 1.85 23.58
C THR A 66 6.23 2.43 22.70
N PHE A 67 5.85 3.20 21.68
CA PHE A 67 6.77 3.80 20.74
C PHE A 67 6.32 5.18 20.27
N SER A 68 7.27 5.97 19.73
CA SER A 68 6.98 7.25 19.10
C SER A 68 6.34 7.04 17.74
N LEU A 69 5.15 7.62 17.52
CA LEU A 69 4.50 7.55 16.22
C LEU A 69 5.30 8.29 15.14
N ASN A 70 6.03 9.34 15.54
CA ASN A 70 6.89 10.08 14.63
C ASN A 70 7.98 9.21 13.97
N GLU A 71 8.52 8.19 14.68
CA GLU A 71 9.47 7.26 14.09
C GLU A 71 8.86 6.50 12.90
N LEU A 72 7.59 6.12 12.97
CA LEU A 72 6.90 5.47 11.86
C LEU A 72 6.66 6.44 10.69
N PHE A 73 6.36 7.68 10.99
CA PHE A 73 6.20 8.73 10.00
C PHE A 73 7.52 9.04 9.27
N GLU A 74 8.64 9.01 9.99
CA GLU A 74 9.97 9.13 9.38
C GLU A 74 10.29 7.94 8.47
N LEU A 75 9.92 6.72 8.87
CA LEU A 75 10.08 5.53 8.03
C LEU A 75 9.27 5.64 6.73
N LEU A 76 8.00 6.06 6.82
CA LEU A 76 7.18 6.34 5.65
C LEU A 76 7.82 7.42 4.76
N GLY A 77 8.37 8.47 5.37
CA GLY A 77 9.05 9.58 4.68
C GLY A 77 10.26 9.14 3.85
N LYS A 78 10.94 8.04 4.21
CA LYS A 78 12.03 7.46 3.40
C LYS A 78 11.53 6.95 2.04
N GLY A 79 10.25 6.56 1.94
CA GLY A 79 9.59 6.16 0.70
C GLY A 79 9.11 7.31 -0.19
N ARG A 80 9.34 8.58 0.18
CA ARG A 80 8.87 9.79 -0.52
C ARG A 80 9.15 9.79 -2.02
N ARG A 81 10.28 9.21 -2.45
CA ARG A 81 10.68 9.13 -3.84
C ARG A 81 9.64 8.44 -4.74
N ALA A 82 8.94 7.43 -4.24
CA ALA A 82 7.90 6.74 -5.00
C ALA A 82 6.71 7.64 -5.34
N PHE A 83 6.39 8.61 -4.47
CA PHE A 83 5.36 9.63 -4.70
C PHE A 83 5.87 10.70 -5.69
N GLU A 84 7.11 11.17 -5.52
CA GLU A 84 7.75 12.16 -6.39
C GLU A 84 7.86 11.66 -7.84
N MET A 85 8.13 10.36 -8.06
CA MET A 85 8.15 9.75 -9.40
C MET A 85 6.80 9.84 -10.12
N LYS A 86 5.70 9.98 -9.37
CA LYS A 86 4.34 10.21 -9.87
C LYS A 86 3.94 11.69 -9.82
N ASN A 87 4.91 12.61 -9.63
CA ASN A 87 4.68 14.05 -9.39
C ASN A 87 3.66 14.34 -8.27
N GLN A 88 3.55 13.44 -7.30
CA GLN A 88 2.66 13.60 -6.15
C GLN A 88 3.41 14.19 -4.97
N LYS A 89 2.72 15.01 -4.17
CA LYS A 89 3.27 15.60 -2.95
C LYS A 89 2.88 14.77 -1.74
N LEU A 90 3.86 14.20 -1.03
CA LEU A 90 3.65 13.55 0.26
C LEU A 90 3.95 14.55 1.38
N GLU A 91 2.93 14.94 2.15
CA GLU A 91 3.02 15.80 3.33
C GLU A 91 2.83 14.94 4.58
N ILE A 92 3.82 14.95 5.47
CA ILE A 92 3.79 14.22 6.73
C ILE A 92 3.90 15.24 7.85
N GLU A 93 2.88 15.35 8.70
CA GLU A 93 2.89 16.24 9.84
C GLU A 93 3.68 15.58 10.98
N PRO A 94 4.72 16.24 11.51
CA PRO A 94 5.43 15.72 12.69
C PRO A 94 4.49 15.62 13.90
N THR A 95 4.73 14.60 14.74
CA THR A 95 3.92 14.38 15.94
C THR A 95 4.78 13.99 17.13
N THR A 96 4.37 14.40 18.32
CA THR A 96 4.99 13.99 19.59
C THR A 96 4.22 12.85 20.27
N VAL A 97 3.20 12.31 19.60
CA VAL A 97 2.32 11.29 20.16
C VAL A 97 3.07 9.98 20.37
N MET A 98 2.97 9.46 21.61
CA MET A 98 3.39 8.11 21.94
C MET A 98 2.18 7.18 21.85
N VAL A 99 2.35 6.02 21.23
CA VAL A 99 1.28 5.02 21.08
C VAL A 99 1.67 3.70 21.73
N LYS A 100 0.68 3.00 22.27
CA LYS A 100 0.83 1.64 22.82
C LYS A 100 0.12 0.67 21.89
N ALA A 101 0.88 0.03 21.01
CA ALA A 101 0.36 -0.82 19.93
C ALA A 101 1.45 -1.81 19.45
N ASP A 102 1.10 -2.64 18.48
CA ASP A 102 2.10 -3.40 17.71
C ASP A 102 2.73 -2.49 16.67
N ARG A 103 4.02 -2.20 16.83
CA ARG A 103 4.76 -1.24 15.99
C ARG A 103 4.80 -1.68 14.53
N ALA A 104 5.05 -2.98 14.28
CA ALA A 104 5.17 -3.50 12.93
C ALA A 104 3.81 -3.49 12.20
N LEU A 105 2.74 -3.90 12.88
CA LEU A 105 1.39 -3.87 12.31
C LEU A 105 0.88 -2.45 12.11
N THR A 106 1.22 -1.51 13.00
CA THR A 106 0.89 -0.08 12.82
C THR A 106 1.58 0.48 11.59
N LEU A 107 2.88 0.24 11.42
CA LEU A 107 3.61 0.66 10.22
C LEU A 107 3.02 0.03 8.94
N PHE A 108 2.68 -1.25 9.00
CA PHE A 108 2.03 -1.94 7.87
C PHE A 108 0.71 -1.26 7.47
N MET A 109 -0.14 -0.90 8.44
CA MET A 109 -1.40 -0.20 8.15
C MET A 109 -1.17 1.18 7.54
N ILE A 110 -0.23 1.96 8.09
CA ILE A 110 0.12 3.29 7.56
C ILE A 110 0.63 3.18 6.12
N ASN A 111 1.56 2.28 5.85
CA ASN A 111 2.09 2.05 4.50
C ASN A 111 0.99 1.61 3.53
N THR A 112 0.11 0.70 3.96
CA THR A 112 -1.02 0.24 3.13
C THR A 112 -1.95 1.38 2.73
N LEU A 113 -2.28 2.28 3.66
CA LEU A 113 -3.13 3.44 3.38
C LEU A 113 -2.40 4.45 2.48
N ALA A 114 -1.13 4.73 2.74
CA ALA A 114 -0.32 5.64 1.94
C ALA A 114 -0.13 5.14 0.50
N GLU A 115 0.11 3.84 0.31
CA GLU A 115 0.20 3.23 -1.02
C GLU A 115 -1.15 3.25 -1.77
N ASN A 116 -2.26 3.05 -1.06
CA ASN A 116 -3.58 3.23 -1.66
C ASN A 116 -3.79 4.68 -2.09
N ALA A 117 -3.48 5.65 -1.23
CA ALA A 117 -3.54 7.06 -1.57
C ALA A 117 -2.67 7.38 -2.80
N ARG A 118 -1.39 6.92 -2.81
CA ARG A 118 -0.49 7.08 -3.96
C ARG A 118 -1.08 6.52 -5.26
N LYS A 119 -1.73 5.37 -5.17
CA LYS A 119 -2.32 4.68 -6.33
C LYS A 119 -3.49 5.45 -6.93
N TYR A 120 -4.39 5.98 -6.08
CA TYR A 120 -5.66 6.57 -6.51
C TYR A 120 -5.62 8.10 -6.64
N THR A 121 -4.57 8.73 -6.19
CA THR A 121 -4.32 10.16 -6.40
C THR A 121 -3.72 10.38 -7.79
N PRO A 122 -4.23 11.33 -8.59
CA PRO A 122 -3.67 11.68 -9.89
C PRO A 122 -2.29 12.31 -9.76
N GLU A 123 -1.61 12.44 -10.89
CA GLU A 123 -0.39 13.23 -11.02
C GLU A 123 -0.63 14.67 -10.56
N GLY A 124 0.32 15.25 -9.82
CA GLY A 124 0.19 16.59 -9.23
C GLY A 124 -0.65 16.63 -7.95
N GLY A 125 -1.23 15.51 -7.53
CA GLY A 125 -2.04 15.45 -6.32
C GLY A 125 -1.22 15.45 -5.02
N THR A 126 -1.92 15.61 -3.90
CA THR A 126 -1.33 15.70 -2.56
C THR A 126 -1.88 14.59 -1.66
N ILE A 127 -0.98 13.96 -0.93
CA ILE A 127 -1.30 12.98 0.11
C ILE A 127 -0.77 13.53 1.43
N LYS A 128 -1.63 13.59 2.47
CA LYS A 128 -1.28 14.05 3.81
C LYS A 128 -1.36 12.92 4.81
N VAL A 129 -0.37 12.82 5.70
CA VAL A 129 -0.34 11.86 6.79
C VAL A 129 -0.18 12.62 8.09
N TYR A 130 -1.08 12.41 9.02
CA TYR A 130 -1.07 13.10 10.32
C TYR A 130 -1.70 12.24 11.41
N ALA A 131 -1.52 12.65 12.66
CA ALA A 131 -2.15 12.00 13.80
C ALA A 131 -2.76 13.03 14.75
N ARG A 132 -3.86 12.66 15.36
CA ARG A 132 -4.57 13.46 16.38
C ARG A 132 -4.99 12.59 17.55
N ILE A 133 -5.08 13.19 18.72
CA ILE A 133 -5.68 12.53 19.88
C ILE A 133 -7.16 12.89 19.86
N THR A 134 -8.02 11.87 19.87
CA THR A 134 -9.47 12.04 19.93
C THR A 134 -9.93 12.40 21.35
N GLU A 135 -11.18 12.86 21.49
CA GLU A 135 -11.79 13.17 22.80
C GLU A 135 -11.78 11.98 23.75
N ASP A 136 -11.88 10.75 23.22
CA ASP A 136 -11.82 9.50 24.00
C ASP A 136 -10.38 9.04 24.30
N ALA A 137 -9.39 9.90 24.09
CA ALA A 137 -7.96 9.63 24.29
C ALA A 137 -7.39 8.51 23.38
N TYR A 138 -8.04 8.19 22.26
CA TYR A 138 -7.46 7.36 21.21
C TYR A 138 -6.57 8.19 20.30
N VAL A 139 -5.61 7.50 19.68
CA VAL A 139 -4.79 8.10 18.61
C VAL A 139 -5.40 7.76 17.27
N GLU A 140 -5.89 8.77 16.56
CA GLU A 140 -6.33 8.67 15.19
C GLU A 140 -5.14 8.96 14.26
N ILE A 141 -4.83 8.02 13.35
CA ILE A 141 -3.83 8.19 12.30
C ILE A 141 -4.58 8.31 10.98
N SER A 142 -4.39 9.43 10.30
CA SER A 142 -5.11 9.75 9.07
C SER A 142 -4.17 9.81 7.89
N VAL A 143 -4.61 9.22 6.78
CA VAL A 143 -4.04 9.39 5.44
C VAL A 143 -5.12 10.01 4.58
N GLU A 144 -4.92 11.24 4.19
CA GLU A 144 -5.85 12.03 3.38
C GLU A 144 -5.28 12.22 1.98
N ASP A 145 -6.07 12.01 0.95
CA ASP A 145 -5.68 12.26 -0.43
C ASP A 145 -6.74 13.11 -1.15
N ASN A 146 -6.31 13.79 -2.21
CA ASN A 146 -7.19 14.55 -3.09
C ASN A 146 -7.45 13.81 -4.41
N GLY A 147 -7.48 12.49 -4.36
CA GLY A 147 -7.82 11.63 -5.48
C GLY A 147 -9.30 11.67 -5.85
N ARG A 148 -9.70 10.70 -6.68
CA ARG A 148 -11.09 10.62 -7.19
C ARG A 148 -12.15 10.31 -6.12
N GLY A 149 -11.72 9.97 -4.91
CA GLY A 149 -12.62 9.53 -3.84
C GLY A 149 -13.23 8.15 -4.08
N ILE A 150 -14.10 7.76 -3.16
CA ILE A 150 -14.84 6.50 -3.17
C ILE A 150 -16.32 6.86 -3.00
N SER A 151 -17.21 6.23 -3.79
CA SER A 151 -18.64 6.46 -3.64
C SER A 151 -19.16 5.95 -2.28
N GLU A 152 -20.21 6.56 -1.74
CA GLU A 152 -20.81 6.10 -0.46
C GLU A 152 -21.26 4.64 -0.55
N GLU A 153 -21.77 4.20 -1.71
CA GLU A 153 -22.14 2.81 -1.96
C GLU A 153 -20.95 1.87 -1.85
N ASP A 154 -19.77 2.27 -2.39
CA ASP A 154 -18.57 1.46 -2.40
C ASP A 154 -17.86 1.44 -1.04
N VAL A 155 -17.98 2.50 -0.21
CA VAL A 155 -17.37 2.55 1.13
C VAL A 155 -17.85 1.40 2.01
N ALA A 156 -19.15 1.12 2.01
CA ALA A 156 -19.72 0.02 2.79
C ALA A 156 -19.15 -1.34 2.37
N HIS A 157 -18.92 -1.54 1.06
CA HIS A 157 -18.36 -2.78 0.51
C HIS A 157 -16.86 -2.93 0.76
N ILE A 158 -16.09 -1.84 0.67
CA ILE A 158 -14.63 -1.85 0.91
C ILE A 158 -14.30 -2.31 2.33
N ILE A 159 -15.09 -1.89 3.31
CA ILE A 159 -14.86 -2.20 4.72
C ILE A 159 -15.65 -3.44 5.16
N GLY A 160 -16.79 -3.72 4.54
CA GLY A 160 -17.78 -4.73 4.96
C GLY A 160 -17.58 -6.12 4.38
N GLU A 161 -17.28 -6.25 3.12
CA GLU A 161 -17.27 -7.52 2.39
C GLU A 161 -15.96 -7.78 1.65
N LYS A 162 -15.80 -9.04 1.23
CA LYS A 162 -14.65 -9.52 0.46
C LYS A 162 -14.64 -8.86 -0.93
N VAL A 163 -14.00 -7.73 -1.06
CA VAL A 163 -13.76 -7.13 -2.37
C VAL A 163 -12.64 -7.92 -3.05
N TYR A 164 -12.99 -8.98 -3.74
CA TYR A 164 -12.04 -9.82 -4.49
C TYR A 164 -11.59 -9.17 -5.80
N ASP A 165 -12.28 -8.14 -6.26
CA ASP A 165 -12.02 -7.52 -7.55
C ASP A 165 -12.06 -6.00 -7.45
N SER A 166 -10.87 -5.37 -7.37
CA SER A 166 -10.73 -3.91 -7.44
C SER A 166 -11.27 -3.33 -8.76
N ARG A 167 -11.58 -4.19 -9.74
CA ARG A 167 -12.21 -3.82 -11.01
C ARG A 167 -13.69 -3.50 -10.86
N VAL A 168 -14.35 -3.94 -9.81
CA VAL A 168 -15.78 -3.71 -9.57
C VAL A 168 -16.03 -2.37 -8.88
N ILE A 169 -15.09 -1.92 -8.02
CA ILE A 169 -15.21 -0.69 -7.28
C ILE A 169 -14.83 0.50 -8.17
N GLY A 170 -15.78 1.38 -8.41
CA GLY A 170 -15.60 2.60 -9.21
C GLY A 170 -15.68 2.40 -10.72
N MET A 171 -16.11 1.23 -11.21
CA MET A 171 -16.13 0.89 -12.64
C MET A 171 -17.43 1.17 -13.39
N LYS A 172 -18.43 1.81 -12.82
CA LYS A 172 -19.63 2.17 -13.59
C LYS A 172 -19.33 3.09 -14.80
N ASN A 173 -18.11 3.65 -14.92
CA ASN A 173 -17.71 4.54 -16.03
C ASN A 173 -16.32 4.26 -16.64
N ALA A 174 -15.63 3.16 -16.34
CA ALA A 174 -14.29 2.91 -16.85
C ALA A 174 -14.31 2.02 -18.10
N ALA A 175 -14.66 2.62 -19.24
CA ALA A 175 -14.45 2.03 -20.57
C ALA A 175 -12.99 2.24 -21.09
N ASP A 176 -12.09 2.80 -20.29
CA ASP A 176 -10.74 3.12 -20.72
C ASP A 176 -9.77 1.97 -20.39
N PRO A 177 -9.18 1.30 -21.41
CA PRO A 177 -8.22 0.21 -21.23
C PRO A 177 -6.93 0.62 -20.50
N GLU A 178 -6.53 1.90 -20.50
CA GLU A 178 -5.35 2.40 -19.80
C GLU A 178 -5.59 2.47 -18.29
N VAL A 179 -6.78 2.87 -17.86
CA VAL A 179 -7.18 2.87 -16.44
C VAL A 179 -7.19 1.45 -15.86
N LEU A 180 -7.47 0.45 -16.69
CA LEU A 180 -7.42 -0.97 -16.32
C LEU A 180 -6.01 -1.50 -16.06
N LYS A 181 -4.98 -0.92 -16.69
CA LYS A 181 -3.58 -1.32 -16.49
C LYS A 181 -2.98 -0.79 -15.18
N GLU A 182 -3.39 0.39 -14.73
CA GLU A 182 -2.87 1.02 -13.51
C GLU A 182 -3.46 0.44 -12.20
N ASN A 183 -4.62 -0.21 -12.26
CA ASN A 183 -5.39 -0.63 -11.08
C ASN A 183 -5.10 -2.06 -10.58
N LYS A 184 -3.90 -2.58 -10.75
CA LYS A 184 -3.50 -3.92 -10.27
C LYS A 184 -3.16 -3.93 -8.76
N GLY A 185 -4.13 -3.67 -7.91
CA GLY A 185 -4.00 -3.89 -6.46
C GLY A 185 -4.56 -5.26 -6.05
N SER A 186 -3.98 -5.87 -5.01
CA SER A 186 -4.40 -7.19 -4.53
C SER A 186 -5.77 -7.20 -3.85
N GLY A 187 -6.35 -6.03 -3.52
CA GLY A 187 -7.59 -5.89 -2.76
C GLY A 187 -7.49 -6.35 -1.29
N PHE A 188 -6.34 -6.88 -0.85
CA PHE A 188 -6.17 -7.45 0.50
C PHE A 188 -5.64 -6.43 1.53
N GLY A 189 -5.08 -5.31 1.11
CA GLY A 189 -4.47 -4.34 2.01
C GLY A 189 -5.45 -3.82 3.06
N LEU A 190 -6.56 -3.24 2.63
CA LEU A 190 -7.59 -2.71 3.54
C LEU A 190 -8.27 -3.81 4.37
N MET A 191 -8.47 -5.00 3.79
CA MET A 191 -9.01 -6.15 4.52
C MET A 191 -8.06 -6.61 5.63
N ASN A 192 -6.75 -6.58 5.39
CA ASN A 192 -5.75 -6.87 6.42
C ASN A 192 -5.76 -5.80 7.51
N CYS A 193 -5.84 -4.52 7.16
CA CYS A 193 -5.98 -3.44 8.14
C CYS A 193 -7.19 -3.65 9.03
N LYS A 194 -8.36 -3.97 8.45
CA LYS A 194 -9.57 -4.31 9.21
C LYS A 194 -9.34 -5.49 10.16
N GLY A 195 -8.75 -6.59 9.68
CA GLY A 195 -8.47 -7.78 10.49
C GLY A 195 -7.51 -7.49 11.65
N ILE A 196 -6.51 -6.62 11.45
CA ILE A 196 -5.62 -6.15 12.52
C ILE A 196 -6.41 -5.37 13.56
N ILE A 197 -7.20 -4.39 13.15
CA ILE A 197 -8.04 -3.57 14.07
C ILE A 197 -9.01 -4.44 14.87
N GLU A 198 -9.65 -5.42 14.24
CA GLU A 198 -10.53 -6.37 14.92
C GLU A 198 -9.80 -7.23 15.97
N LYS A 199 -8.50 -7.47 15.77
CA LYS A 199 -7.69 -8.19 16.76
C LYS A 199 -7.40 -7.36 18.00
N TYR A 200 -7.31 -6.03 17.88
CA TYR A 200 -7.15 -5.13 19.05
C TYR A 200 -8.41 -5.03 19.91
N LYS A 201 -9.58 -5.40 19.38
CA LYS A 201 -10.87 -5.33 20.10
C LYS A 201 -11.17 -6.58 20.92
N LYS A 202 -10.37 -7.62 20.78
CA LYS A 202 -10.51 -8.90 21.50
C LYS A 202 -9.53 -9.01 22.65
#